data_72f1690527b1afc7db98dd44583d97f5
#
_entry.id   72f1690527b1afc7db98dd44583d97f5
#
_cell.length_a   1.000
_cell.length_b   1.000
_cell.length_c   1.000
_cell.angle_alpha   90.00
_cell.angle_beta   90.00
_cell.angle_gamma   90.00
#
_symmetry.space_group_name_H-M   'P 1'
#
loop_
_entity.id
_entity.type
_entity.pdbx_description
1 polymer ?
#
loop_
_entity_poly.entity_id
_entity_poly.type
_entity_poly.pdbx_seq_one_letter_code
_entity_poly.pdbx_strand_id
1 'polypeptide(L)'
;TAMKNKTWKFALICSLIVMGFTACDDDDEYYYVGGGSSWLSYGNLEKIDNGSRSKFAIRRDDGNRLIVTEGMPINFDGAKEDLRVYVNYSIVGSERDETGLEGNMNYYIRLYGFDDVLTKVPVKQSFINEDEEVRQDSIGNDPINVREAWFGGRYLNVEFRIPVKDGSKEKHFINLVQDDVVAHNDTVYVTLRHNAYSEKPDTGNDRGNYSWGRGRVSFDLTSIVPEGQTSVPVKLLWTEYGKNTSETVNREDSGTYTLKNTGETGENKGLNQDKSKMVATEEVSECVIE
;
A
#
# COMPACT_ATOMS: atom_id res chain seq x y z
N THR A 1 -4.55 45.61 19.60
CA THR A 1 -4.75 44.59 20.63
C THR A 1 -5.64 43.48 20.08
N ALA A 2 -5.11 42.49 19.41
CA ALA A 2 -5.68 41.16 19.24
C ALA A 2 -4.81 40.36 18.23
N MET A 3 -3.65 39.96 18.69
CA MET A 3 -2.86 38.90 18.02
C MET A 3 -2.59 37.80 19.03
N LYS A 4 -3.56 36.94 19.24
CA LYS A 4 -3.40 35.67 19.92
C LYS A 4 -4.55 34.78 19.52
N ASN A 5 -4.33 33.81 18.65
CA ASN A 5 -5.04 32.52 18.56
C ASN A 5 -4.84 31.79 17.22
N LYS A 6 -3.80 32.15 16.41
CA LYS A 6 -3.53 31.40 15.15
C LYS A 6 -2.57 30.22 15.31
N THR A 7 -1.78 30.17 16.38
CA THR A 7 -0.71 29.19 16.54
C THR A 7 -1.16 27.83 17.07
N TRP A 8 -2.33 27.71 17.70
CA TRP A 8 -2.77 26.43 18.27
C TRP A 8 -3.45 25.50 17.23
N LYS A 9 -4.07 26.05 16.21
CA LYS A 9 -4.69 25.21 15.17
C LYS A 9 -3.67 24.50 14.29
N PHE A 10 -2.48 25.06 14.13
CA PHE A 10 -1.39 24.45 13.38
C PHE A 10 -0.76 23.23 14.07
N ALA A 11 -0.68 23.23 15.39
CA ALA A 11 -0.08 22.11 16.14
C ALA A 11 -0.93 20.83 16.08
N LEU A 12 -2.25 20.95 15.89
CA LEU A 12 -3.16 19.79 15.85
C LEU A 12 -3.23 19.14 14.46
N ILE A 13 -2.97 19.90 13.41
CA ILE A 13 -2.94 19.37 12.03
C ILE A 13 -1.60 18.71 11.74
N CYS A 14 -0.50 19.24 12.27
CA CYS A 14 0.82 18.60 12.16
C CYS A 14 0.93 17.28 12.93
N SER A 15 0.16 17.07 14.02
CA SER A 15 0.23 15.82 14.78
C SER A 15 -0.46 14.63 14.11
N LEU A 16 -1.35 14.85 13.14
CA LEU A 16 -1.96 13.79 12.33
C LEU A 16 -1.12 13.39 11.11
N ILE A 17 -0.15 14.23 10.73
CA ILE A 17 0.73 13.98 9.57
C ILE A 17 2.03 13.27 9.99
N VAL A 18 2.38 13.27 11.29
CA VAL A 18 3.69 12.79 11.80
C VAL A 18 3.72 11.28 12.10
N MET A 19 2.70 10.50 11.77
CA MET A 19 2.92 9.06 11.65
C MET A 19 3.51 8.76 10.26
N GLY A 20 4.70 9.33 10.03
CA GLY A 20 5.53 9.03 8.89
C GLY A 20 6.12 7.63 9.07
N PHE A 21 5.46 6.63 8.52
CA PHE A 21 6.05 5.33 8.35
C PHE A 21 7.09 5.41 7.23
N THR A 22 8.23 4.83 7.46
CA THR A 22 9.33 4.71 6.51
C THR A 22 8.86 3.93 5.30
N ALA A 23 8.68 4.59 4.18
CA ALA A 23 8.38 3.92 2.91
C ALA A 23 9.64 3.31 2.26
N CYS A 24 10.82 3.63 2.81
CA CYS A 24 12.11 3.09 2.37
C CYS A 24 12.94 2.84 3.63
N ASP A 25 12.97 1.63 4.10
CA ASP A 25 13.97 1.16 5.06
C ASP A 25 14.88 0.20 4.28
N ASP A 26 16.16 0.58 4.13
CA ASP A 26 17.18 -0.18 3.38
C ASP A 26 17.69 -1.44 4.13
N ASP A 27 17.07 -1.77 5.28
CA ASP A 27 17.46 -2.92 6.09
C ASP A 27 16.55 -4.14 5.88
N ASP A 28 16.00 -4.34 4.69
CA ASP A 28 15.32 -5.58 4.33
C ASP A 28 16.34 -6.73 4.14
N GLU A 29 16.97 -7.16 5.23
CA GLU A 29 17.63 -8.46 5.28
C GLU A 29 16.55 -9.56 5.19
N TYR A 30 16.19 -9.94 3.97
CA TYR A 30 15.39 -11.13 3.73
C TYR A 30 16.18 -12.37 4.13
N TYR A 31 15.93 -12.91 5.31
CA TYR A 31 16.42 -14.23 5.69
C TYR A 31 15.73 -15.30 4.86
N TYR A 32 16.40 -15.73 3.81
CA TYR A 32 16.00 -16.88 3.01
C TYR A 32 16.37 -18.16 3.77
N VAL A 33 15.40 -18.86 4.33
CA VAL A 33 15.61 -20.17 4.97
C VAL A 33 14.91 -21.25 4.16
N GLY A 34 15.68 -21.91 3.31
CA GLY A 34 15.46 -23.31 2.94
C GLY A 34 14.45 -23.59 1.83
N GLY A 35 14.91 -24.30 0.83
CA GLY A 35 14.26 -24.79 -0.38
C GLY A 35 12.90 -25.48 -0.21
N GLY A 36 11.87 -24.69 -0.35
CA GLY A 36 10.47 -25.09 -0.49
C GLY A 36 9.72 -23.93 -1.12
N SER A 37 8.67 -24.21 -1.91
CA SER A 37 7.84 -23.16 -2.50
C SER A 37 7.27 -22.27 -1.40
N SER A 38 7.64 -20.99 -1.36
CA SER A 38 7.04 -20.01 -0.47
C SER A 38 6.08 -19.12 -1.25
N TRP A 39 5.16 -18.53 -0.53
CA TRP A 39 4.09 -17.71 -1.05
C TRP A 39 4.20 -16.31 -0.49
N LEU A 40 3.86 -15.31 -1.30
CA LEU A 40 3.80 -13.92 -0.90
C LEU A 40 2.34 -13.44 -0.97
N SER A 41 1.86 -12.76 0.05
CA SER A 41 0.48 -12.25 0.06
C SER A 41 0.34 -10.99 0.90
N TYR A 42 -0.60 -10.16 0.50
CA TYR A 42 -1.11 -9.08 1.34
C TYR A 42 -2.26 -9.58 2.21
N GLY A 43 -2.38 -8.99 3.40
CA GLY A 43 -3.49 -9.26 4.30
C GLY A 43 -3.51 -8.30 5.47
N ASN A 44 -4.53 -8.44 6.31
CA ASN A 44 -4.67 -7.65 7.53
C ASN A 44 -4.58 -8.57 8.74
N LEU A 45 -3.94 -8.10 9.81
CA LEU A 45 -3.90 -8.83 11.05
C LEU A 45 -5.30 -8.95 11.66
N GLU A 46 -5.67 -10.15 12.02
CA GLU A 46 -6.92 -10.49 12.68
C GLU A 46 -6.61 -11.15 14.02
N LYS A 47 -7.07 -10.56 15.12
CA LYS A 47 -6.82 -11.10 16.45
C LYS A 47 -7.48 -12.47 16.61
N ILE A 48 -6.74 -13.41 17.19
CA ILE A 48 -7.25 -14.76 17.50
C ILE A 48 -7.06 -15.08 18.98
N ASP A 49 -8.12 -15.58 19.63
CA ASP A 49 -8.15 -15.81 21.09
C ASP A 49 -7.87 -17.26 21.50
N ASN A 50 -7.54 -18.15 20.55
CA ASN A 50 -7.57 -19.59 20.76
C ASN A 50 -6.22 -20.22 21.17
N GLY A 51 -5.36 -19.51 21.89
CA GLY A 51 -4.12 -20.06 22.45
C GLY A 51 -3.10 -20.51 21.40
N SER A 52 -3.21 -20.02 20.18
CA SER A 52 -2.25 -20.29 19.12
C SER A 52 -0.87 -19.68 19.46
N ARG A 53 0.18 -20.18 18.79
CA ARG A 53 1.54 -19.64 18.89
C ARG A 53 1.61 -18.14 18.58
N SER A 54 0.73 -17.65 17.71
CA SER A 54 0.60 -16.26 17.30
C SER A 54 -0.68 -15.66 17.87
N LYS A 55 -0.63 -14.39 18.29
CA LYS A 55 -1.82 -13.65 18.75
C LYS A 55 -2.70 -13.18 17.60
N PHE A 56 -2.20 -13.24 16.38
CA PHE A 56 -2.87 -12.82 15.17
C PHE A 56 -2.80 -13.90 14.10
N ALA A 57 -3.88 -14.04 13.36
CA ALA A 57 -3.92 -14.61 12.03
C ALA A 57 -3.80 -13.49 10.99
N ILE A 58 -3.67 -13.84 9.73
CA ILE A 58 -3.68 -12.87 8.63
C ILE A 58 -4.90 -13.16 7.76
N ARG A 59 -5.81 -12.19 7.64
CA ARG A 59 -6.93 -12.24 6.70
C ARG A 59 -6.46 -11.68 5.37
N ARG A 60 -6.37 -12.53 4.35
CA ARG A 60 -5.99 -12.15 2.99
C ARG A 60 -7.12 -11.38 2.29
N ASP A 61 -6.77 -10.68 1.21
CA ASP A 61 -7.72 -9.89 0.41
C ASP A 61 -8.81 -10.73 -0.26
N ASP A 62 -8.56 -12.03 -0.48
CA ASP A 62 -9.52 -12.98 -1.00
C ASP A 62 -10.43 -13.60 0.07
N GLY A 63 -10.31 -13.16 1.32
CA GLY A 63 -11.09 -13.64 2.44
C GLY A 63 -10.54 -14.90 3.13
N ASN A 64 -9.55 -15.57 2.56
CA ASN A 64 -8.89 -16.70 3.20
C ASN A 64 -8.08 -16.25 4.42
N ARG A 65 -7.93 -17.13 5.41
CA ARG A 65 -7.18 -16.85 6.64
C ARG A 65 -5.88 -17.65 6.67
N LEU A 66 -4.79 -17.01 7.05
CA LEU A 66 -3.52 -17.67 7.32
C LEU A 66 -3.31 -17.74 8.82
N ILE A 67 -3.19 -18.95 9.35
CA ILE A 67 -2.99 -19.24 10.77
C ILE A 67 -1.57 -19.72 10.97
N VAL A 68 -0.77 -18.96 11.73
CA VAL A 68 0.65 -19.26 11.94
C VAL A 68 0.80 -20.40 12.93
N THR A 69 1.21 -21.58 12.45
CA THR A 69 1.47 -22.76 13.27
C THR A 69 2.97 -23.04 13.41
N GLU A 70 3.77 -22.59 12.46
CA GLU A 70 5.22 -22.77 12.43
C GLU A 70 5.94 -21.46 12.05
N GLY A 71 7.24 -21.42 12.29
CA GLY A 71 8.08 -20.27 11.94
C GLY A 71 7.97 -19.11 12.93
N MET A 72 7.98 -17.89 12.43
CA MET A 72 7.97 -16.65 13.21
C MET A 72 6.55 -16.35 13.75
N PRO A 73 6.34 -16.14 15.07
CA PRO A 73 5.04 -15.73 15.58
C PRO A 73 4.79 -14.25 15.36
N ILE A 74 3.54 -13.86 15.13
CA ILE A 74 3.12 -12.44 15.06
C ILE A 74 2.76 -11.97 16.47
N ASN A 75 3.77 -11.53 17.23
CA ASN A 75 3.63 -11.08 18.62
C ASN A 75 4.49 -9.85 18.92
N PHE A 76 4.80 -9.01 17.92
CA PHE A 76 5.67 -7.84 18.07
C PHE A 76 4.92 -6.65 18.71
N ASP A 77 5.69 -5.73 19.31
CA ASP A 77 5.15 -4.48 19.83
C ASP A 77 4.67 -3.60 18.66
N GLY A 78 3.39 -3.25 18.66
CA GLY A 78 2.76 -2.53 17.56
C GLY A 78 1.84 -3.40 16.69
N ALA A 79 1.89 -4.75 16.83
CA ALA A 79 0.89 -5.61 16.22
C ALA A 79 -0.50 -5.26 16.76
N LYS A 80 -1.41 -4.94 15.87
CA LYS A 80 -2.80 -4.56 16.20
C LYS A 80 -3.76 -5.11 15.16
N GLU A 81 -5.00 -5.23 15.57
CA GLU A 81 -6.10 -5.55 14.68
C GLU A 81 -6.08 -4.64 13.46
N ASP A 82 -6.33 -5.22 12.30
CA ASP A 82 -6.41 -4.53 11.01
C ASP A 82 -5.09 -3.91 10.50
N LEU A 83 -3.95 -4.21 11.12
CA LEU A 83 -2.67 -3.81 10.57
C LEU A 83 -2.44 -4.53 9.23
N ARG A 84 -2.17 -3.75 8.18
CA ARG A 84 -1.87 -4.25 6.85
C ARG A 84 -0.46 -4.79 6.80
N VAL A 85 -0.29 -6.01 6.30
CA VAL A 85 1.01 -6.70 6.23
C VAL A 85 1.21 -7.38 4.86
N TYR A 86 2.47 -7.47 4.48
CA TYR A 86 2.95 -8.30 3.37
C TYR A 86 3.73 -9.46 3.95
N VAL A 87 3.37 -10.68 3.61
CA VAL A 87 3.86 -11.88 4.30
C VAL A 87 4.46 -12.89 3.36
N ASN A 88 5.56 -13.53 3.83
CA ASN A 88 6.22 -14.65 3.18
C ASN A 88 6.01 -15.93 4.00
N TYR A 89 5.42 -16.96 3.39
CA TYR A 89 5.03 -18.18 4.10
C TYR A 89 5.00 -19.41 3.19
N SER A 90 4.96 -20.60 3.79
CA SER A 90 4.54 -21.83 3.12
C SER A 90 3.32 -22.44 3.79
N ILE A 91 2.48 -23.11 3.02
CA ILE A 91 1.29 -23.79 3.53
C ILE A 91 1.71 -25.18 4.03
N VAL A 92 1.32 -25.49 5.26
CA VAL A 92 1.56 -26.80 5.90
C VAL A 92 0.28 -27.61 6.10
N GLY A 93 -0.89 -26.97 5.93
CA GLY A 93 -2.20 -27.61 6.02
C GLY A 93 -3.32 -26.65 5.70
N SER A 94 -4.53 -27.15 5.57
CA SER A 94 -5.71 -26.31 5.35
C SER A 94 -6.99 -27.01 5.83
N GLU A 95 -7.99 -26.20 6.15
CA GLU A 95 -9.36 -26.64 6.44
C GLU A 95 -10.35 -25.58 5.94
N ARG A 96 -11.65 -25.94 5.88
CA ARG A 96 -12.67 -24.95 5.55
C ARG A 96 -12.84 -23.97 6.71
N ASP A 97 -12.97 -22.67 6.40
CA ASP A 97 -13.32 -21.66 7.41
C ASP A 97 -14.82 -21.68 7.69
N GLU A 98 -15.23 -22.36 8.75
CA GLU A 98 -16.66 -22.44 9.15
C GLU A 98 -17.19 -21.12 9.71
N THR A 99 -16.31 -20.17 10.06
CA THR A 99 -16.69 -18.87 10.63
C THR A 99 -16.69 -17.75 9.60
N GLY A 100 -16.10 -18.02 8.44
CA GLY A 100 -16.02 -17.10 7.32
C GLY A 100 -17.17 -17.27 6.34
N LEU A 101 -17.00 -16.70 5.16
CA LEU A 101 -17.95 -16.90 4.07
C LEU A 101 -17.83 -18.29 3.49
N GLU A 102 -18.92 -18.69 2.84
CA GLU A 102 -18.95 -19.93 2.09
C GLU A 102 -17.83 -19.99 1.06
N GLY A 103 -16.98 -21.00 1.18
CA GLY A 103 -15.82 -21.21 0.30
C GLY A 103 -14.49 -20.69 0.84
N ASN A 104 -14.47 -19.91 1.91
CA ASN A 104 -13.21 -19.47 2.52
C ASN A 104 -12.48 -20.63 3.23
N MET A 105 -11.16 -20.54 3.24
CA MET A 105 -10.25 -21.51 3.82
C MET A 105 -9.41 -20.93 4.95
N ASN A 106 -9.17 -21.72 5.96
CA ASN A 106 -8.08 -21.52 6.90
C ASN A 106 -6.86 -22.29 6.39
N TYR A 107 -5.77 -21.58 6.10
CA TYR A 107 -4.48 -22.18 5.78
C TYR A 107 -3.58 -22.13 7.01
N TYR A 108 -3.11 -23.29 7.43
CA TYR A 108 -2.05 -23.40 8.44
C TYR A 108 -0.71 -23.17 7.77
N ILE A 109 0.08 -22.24 8.31
CA ILE A 109 1.28 -21.78 7.62
C ILE A 109 2.53 -21.84 8.51
N ARG A 110 3.67 -22.00 7.84
CA ARG A 110 4.97 -21.63 8.36
C ARG A 110 5.28 -20.22 7.88
N LEU A 111 5.33 -19.25 8.79
CA LEU A 111 5.66 -17.87 8.48
C LEU A 111 7.18 -17.70 8.47
N TYR A 112 7.72 -17.18 7.36
CA TYR A 112 9.14 -16.89 7.21
C TYR A 112 9.47 -15.44 7.55
N GLY A 113 8.59 -14.49 7.18
CA GLY A 113 8.73 -13.08 7.47
C GLY A 113 7.47 -12.32 7.12
N PHE A 114 7.40 -11.09 7.57
CA PHE A 114 6.36 -10.14 7.22
C PHE A 114 6.87 -8.72 7.37
N ASP A 115 6.30 -7.82 6.57
CA ASP A 115 6.54 -6.38 6.61
C ASP A 115 5.23 -5.63 6.80
N ASP A 116 5.27 -4.52 7.50
CA ASP A 116 4.17 -3.59 7.57
C ASP A 116 4.00 -2.91 6.22
N VAL A 117 2.77 -2.79 5.74
CA VAL A 117 2.47 -2.06 4.51
C VAL A 117 1.93 -0.68 4.87
N LEU A 118 2.59 0.35 4.35
CA LEU A 118 2.10 1.72 4.46
C LEU A 118 0.63 1.78 4.01
N THR A 119 -0.26 2.15 4.93
CA THR A 119 -1.70 2.19 4.65
C THR A 119 -2.23 3.60 4.86
N LYS A 120 -2.94 4.13 3.86
CA LYS A 120 -3.48 5.48 3.86
C LYS A 120 -4.92 5.49 3.33
N VAL A 121 -5.63 6.58 3.58
CA VAL A 121 -6.90 6.91 2.93
C VAL A 121 -6.64 7.95 1.84
N PRO A 122 -7.42 7.97 0.75
CA PRO A 122 -7.33 9.02 -0.25
C PRO A 122 -7.61 10.40 0.35
N VAL A 123 -6.86 11.39 -0.11
CA VAL A 123 -7.07 12.82 0.24
C VAL A 123 -7.95 13.44 -0.83
N LYS A 124 -8.98 14.19 -0.46
CA LYS A 124 -9.83 14.90 -1.43
C LYS A 124 -9.12 16.12 -1.99
N GLN A 125 -9.31 16.40 -3.27
CA GLN A 125 -8.75 17.59 -3.92
C GLN A 125 -9.26 18.89 -3.26
N SER A 126 -10.54 18.93 -2.82
CA SER A 126 -11.09 20.08 -2.07
C SER A 126 -10.29 20.39 -0.81
N PHE A 127 -9.86 19.36 -0.09
CA PHE A 127 -9.01 19.56 1.09
C PHE A 127 -7.68 20.23 0.71
N ILE A 128 -7.09 19.88 -0.42
CA ILE A 128 -5.83 20.48 -0.89
C ILE A 128 -6.09 21.97 -1.25
N ASN A 129 -7.20 22.25 -1.91
CA ASN A 129 -7.56 23.58 -2.39
C ASN A 129 -7.90 24.58 -1.28
N GLU A 130 -8.24 24.14 -0.06
CA GLU A 130 -8.48 25.03 1.09
C GLU A 130 -7.23 25.82 1.53
N ASP A 131 -6.02 25.28 1.31
CA ASP A 131 -4.75 25.92 1.57
C ASP A 131 -3.74 25.44 0.52
N GLU A 132 -3.98 25.88 -0.73
CA GLU A 132 -3.35 25.32 -1.91
C GLU A 132 -1.82 25.40 -1.85
N GLU A 133 -1.28 26.57 -1.47
CA GLU A 133 0.17 26.79 -1.44
C GLU A 133 0.88 25.80 -0.51
N VAL A 134 0.39 25.63 0.72
CA VAL A 134 1.03 24.77 1.73
C VAL A 134 0.75 23.29 1.47
N ARG A 135 -0.49 22.94 1.09
CA ARG A 135 -0.90 21.54 0.95
C ARG A 135 -0.43 20.92 -0.34
N GLN A 136 -0.39 21.67 -1.44
CA GLN A 136 0.20 21.19 -2.69
C GLN A 136 1.69 20.91 -2.54
N ASP A 137 2.41 21.80 -1.87
CA ASP A 137 3.83 21.60 -1.60
C ASP A 137 4.07 20.37 -0.73
N SER A 138 3.25 20.15 0.28
CA SER A 138 3.32 18.97 1.16
C SER A 138 2.97 17.65 0.45
N ILE A 139 1.94 17.64 -0.40
CA ILE A 139 1.52 16.45 -1.15
C ILE A 139 2.54 16.13 -2.26
N GLY A 140 3.11 17.15 -2.89
CA GLY A 140 4.04 17.02 -3.99
C GLY A 140 3.41 16.55 -5.30
N ASN A 141 4.22 16.45 -6.33
CA ASN A 141 3.86 15.87 -7.63
C ASN A 141 5.10 15.34 -8.36
N ASP A 142 6.05 14.82 -7.60
CA ASP A 142 7.25 14.24 -8.16
C ASP A 142 6.93 12.90 -8.84
N PRO A 143 7.69 12.52 -9.87
CA PRO A 143 7.46 11.27 -10.57
C PRO A 143 7.63 10.06 -9.66
N ILE A 144 6.80 9.04 -9.89
CA ILE A 144 6.81 7.76 -9.21
C ILE A 144 6.59 6.64 -10.23
N ASN A 145 7.53 5.71 -10.34
CA ASN A 145 7.42 4.62 -11.30
C ASN A 145 6.59 3.47 -10.71
N VAL A 146 5.33 3.41 -11.10
CA VAL A 146 4.43 2.33 -10.68
C VAL A 146 4.84 1.04 -11.41
N ARG A 147 5.14 0.01 -10.64
CA ARG A 147 5.40 -1.33 -11.17
C ARG A 147 4.11 -2.11 -11.36
N GLU A 148 3.25 -2.04 -10.36
CA GLU A 148 1.97 -2.71 -10.34
C GLU A 148 0.98 -1.93 -9.50
N ALA A 149 -0.29 -1.95 -9.91
CA ALA A 149 -1.41 -1.45 -9.15
C ALA A 149 -2.59 -2.41 -9.32
N TRP A 150 -3.27 -2.74 -8.22
CA TRP A 150 -4.43 -3.66 -8.27
C TRP A 150 -5.36 -3.43 -7.08
N PHE A 151 -6.62 -3.82 -7.28
CA PHE A 151 -7.58 -3.87 -6.19
C PHE A 151 -7.47 -5.18 -5.44
N GLY A 152 -7.35 -5.13 -4.12
CA GLY A 152 -7.33 -6.28 -3.23
C GLY A 152 -8.11 -5.98 -1.95
N GLY A 153 -9.13 -6.77 -1.65
CA GLY A 153 -10.02 -6.48 -0.52
C GLY A 153 -10.62 -5.08 -0.64
N ARG A 154 -10.42 -4.23 0.37
CA ARG A 154 -10.85 -2.83 0.35
C ARG A 154 -9.79 -1.85 -0.15
N TYR A 155 -8.68 -2.34 -0.67
CA TYR A 155 -7.51 -1.53 -0.99
C TYR A 155 -7.24 -1.41 -2.48
N LEU A 156 -6.70 -0.26 -2.87
CA LEU A 156 -5.81 -0.13 -4.02
C LEU A 156 -4.38 -0.34 -3.52
N ASN A 157 -3.77 -1.43 -3.93
CA ASN A 157 -2.38 -1.73 -3.64
C ASN A 157 -1.51 -1.20 -4.77
N VAL A 158 -0.39 -0.58 -4.44
CA VAL A 158 0.56 -0.05 -5.42
C VAL A 158 1.98 -0.46 -5.02
N GLU A 159 2.67 -1.13 -5.91
CA GLU A 159 4.11 -1.34 -5.85
C GLU A 159 4.81 -0.37 -6.79
N PHE A 160 5.85 0.29 -6.30
CA PHE A 160 6.49 1.37 -7.02
C PHE A 160 8.01 1.39 -6.83
N ARG A 161 8.68 2.19 -7.67
CA ARG A 161 10.09 2.57 -7.52
C ARG A 161 10.21 4.08 -7.57
N ILE A 162 11.11 4.60 -6.76
CA ILE A 162 11.49 6.01 -6.69
C ILE A 162 13.00 6.15 -6.61
N PRO A 163 13.59 7.22 -7.14
CA PRO A 163 14.97 7.54 -6.87
C PRO A 163 15.13 7.91 -5.39
N VAL A 164 16.12 7.32 -4.75
CA VAL A 164 16.51 7.62 -3.37
C VAL A 164 17.97 8.06 -3.40
N LYS A 165 18.27 9.17 -2.73
CA LYS A 165 19.63 9.69 -2.66
C LYS A 165 20.49 8.82 -1.74
N ASP A 166 21.62 8.37 -2.22
CA ASP A 166 22.51 7.49 -1.47
C ASP A 166 22.95 8.12 -0.14
N GLY A 167 22.76 7.37 0.95
CA GLY A 167 23.08 7.83 2.29
C GLY A 167 22.08 8.83 2.90
N SER A 168 21.00 9.17 2.21
CA SER A 168 19.93 10.00 2.80
C SER A 168 19.06 9.23 3.76
N LYS A 169 18.46 9.97 4.70
CA LYS A 169 17.43 9.49 5.63
C LYS A 169 16.11 10.26 5.46
N GLU A 170 16.00 11.04 4.39
CA GLU A 170 14.77 11.78 4.10
C GLU A 170 13.67 10.81 3.70
N LYS A 171 12.49 11.01 4.27
CA LYS A 171 11.33 10.16 4.00
C LYS A 171 10.52 10.76 2.87
N HIS A 172 10.29 9.99 1.82
CA HIS A 172 9.41 10.36 0.75
C HIS A 172 7.95 10.22 1.16
N PHE A 173 7.07 11.07 0.65
CA PHE A 173 5.63 11.00 0.89
C PHE A 173 4.91 10.47 -0.33
N ILE A 174 4.07 9.46 -0.11
CA ILE A 174 3.20 8.88 -1.14
C ILE A 174 1.75 9.11 -0.73
N ASN A 175 0.95 9.68 -1.61
CA ASN A 175 -0.46 9.97 -1.35
C ASN A 175 -1.31 9.61 -2.57
N LEU A 176 -2.58 9.33 -2.32
CA LEU A 176 -3.61 9.20 -3.36
C LEU A 176 -4.57 10.36 -3.21
N VAL A 177 -4.72 11.16 -4.25
CA VAL A 177 -5.62 12.32 -4.28
C VAL A 177 -6.84 11.97 -5.09
N GLN A 178 -8.01 12.09 -4.48
CA GLN A 178 -9.31 11.89 -5.14
C GLN A 178 -9.83 13.21 -5.65
N ASP A 179 -10.21 13.28 -6.92
CA ASP A 179 -10.89 14.42 -7.48
C ASP A 179 -12.29 14.57 -6.86
N ASP A 180 -12.70 15.82 -6.60
CA ASP A 180 -14.03 16.09 -6.03
C ASP A 180 -15.15 15.93 -7.06
N VAL A 181 -14.81 16.00 -8.34
CA VAL A 181 -15.77 15.87 -9.43
C VAL A 181 -15.84 14.44 -9.90
N VAL A 182 -17.01 13.84 -9.75
CA VAL A 182 -17.32 12.58 -10.42
C VAL A 182 -17.50 12.89 -11.90
N ALA A 183 -16.58 12.36 -12.72
CA ALA A 183 -16.61 12.58 -14.16
C ALA A 183 -17.78 11.85 -14.83
N HIS A 184 -17.94 12.04 -16.14
CA HIS A 184 -18.95 11.31 -16.92
C HIS A 184 -18.88 9.81 -16.64
N ASN A 185 -20.04 9.16 -16.46
CA ASN A 185 -20.24 7.76 -16.13
C ASN A 185 -19.84 7.37 -14.69
N ASP A 186 -20.03 8.25 -13.72
CA ASP A 186 -19.78 8.00 -12.29
C ASP A 186 -18.37 7.50 -11.96
N THR A 187 -17.39 7.79 -12.83
CA THR A 187 -16.00 7.39 -12.64
C THR A 187 -15.32 8.28 -11.60
N VAL A 188 -14.72 7.68 -10.59
CA VAL A 188 -13.88 8.35 -9.62
C VAL A 188 -12.44 8.41 -10.14
N TYR A 189 -11.90 9.60 -10.25
CA TYR A 189 -10.51 9.83 -10.61
C TYR A 189 -9.66 9.94 -9.36
N VAL A 190 -8.56 9.21 -9.34
CA VAL A 190 -7.57 9.26 -8.25
C VAL A 190 -6.18 9.42 -8.84
N THR A 191 -5.40 10.32 -8.27
CA THR A 191 -4.04 10.61 -8.72
C THR A 191 -3.04 10.16 -7.65
N LEU A 192 -2.14 9.25 -8.00
CA LEU A 192 -1.02 8.90 -7.14
C LEU A 192 0.01 10.03 -7.17
N ARG A 193 0.33 10.56 -6.01
CA ARG A 193 1.21 11.71 -5.81
C ARG A 193 2.38 11.32 -4.94
N HIS A 194 3.54 11.85 -5.28
CA HIS A 194 4.79 11.63 -4.59
C HIS A 194 5.46 12.95 -4.26
N ASN A 195 6.04 13.05 -3.08
CA ASN A 195 6.90 14.15 -2.68
C ASN A 195 8.26 13.59 -2.25
N ALA A 196 9.27 13.88 -3.04
CA ALA A 196 10.67 13.55 -2.78
C ALA A 196 11.39 14.64 -1.97
N TYR A 197 10.68 15.74 -1.63
CA TYR A 197 11.24 16.92 -0.97
C TYR A 197 12.51 17.44 -1.65
N SER A 198 13.65 17.41 -0.94
CA SER A 198 14.94 17.85 -1.49
C SER A 198 15.67 16.77 -2.32
N GLU A 199 15.14 15.55 -2.37
CA GLU A 199 15.79 14.39 -2.99
C GLU A 199 15.37 14.14 -4.45
N LYS A 200 15.08 15.21 -5.19
CA LYS A 200 14.80 15.11 -6.62
C LYS A 200 16.10 14.89 -7.39
N PRO A 201 16.21 13.86 -8.26
CA PRO A 201 17.37 13.73 -9.12
C PRO A 201 17.52 14.97 -9.98
N ASP A 202 18.63 15.68 -9.86
CA ASP A 202 18.94 16.80 -10.75
C ASP A 202 19.29 16.25 -12.14
N THR A 203 18.69 16.85 -13.15
CA THR A 203 18.78 16.41 -14.55
C THR A 203 20.19 16.55 -15.16
N GLY A 204 21.12 17.22 -14.46
CA GLY A 204 22.42 17.59 -15.02
C GLY A 204 23.63 16.79 -14.51
N ASN A 205 23.85 16.71 -13.22
CA ASN A 205 25.13 16.32 -12.65
C ASN A 205 25.12 15.22 -11.58
N ASP A 206 23.96 14.86 -11.01
CA ASP A 206 23.88 13.98 -9.84
C ASP A 206 23.57 12.51 -10.15
N ARG A 207 23.76 12.06 -11.39
CA ARG A 207 23.40 10.69 -11.83
C ARG A 207 24.09 9.57 -11.05
N GLY A 208 25.15 9.88 -10.28
CA GLY A 208 25.92 8.91 -9.53
C GLY A 208 25.51 8.72 -8.07
N ASN A 209 24.55 9.52 -7.56
CA ASN A 209 24.24 9.58 -6.13
C ASN A 209 22.80 9.11 -5.80
N TYR A 210 22.16 8.41 -6.72
CA TYR A 210 20.78 7.90 -6.52
C TYR A 210 20.69 6.43 -6.89
N SER A 211 20.07 5.67 -6.03
CA SER A 211 19.63 4.30 -6.27
C SER A 211 18.11 4.24 -6.43
N TRP A 212 17.59 3.14 -6.99
CA TRP A 212 16.16 2.93 -7.13
C TRP A 212 15.61 2.19 -5.91
N GLY A 213 15.04 2.94 -4.97
CA GLY A 213 14.28 2.36 -3.86
C GLY A 213 12.96 1.74 -4.34
N ARG A 214 12.53 0.67 -3.68
CA ARG A 214 11.24 0.01 -3.89
C ARG A 214 10.33 0.30 -2.71
N GLY A 215 9.04 0.48 -2.98
CA GLY A 215 8.06 0.69 -1.93
C GLY A 215 6.72 0.03 -2.25
N ARG A 216 5.94 -0.16 -1.19
CA ARG A 216 4.56 -0.67 -1.22
C ARG A 216 3.66 0.26 -0.44
N VAL A 217 2.47 0.50 -0.97
CA VAL A 217 1.43 1.27 -0.28
C VAL A 217 0.07 0.67 -0.59
N SER A 218 -0.81 0.65 0.40
CA SER A 218 -2.21 0.28 0.24
C SER A 218 -3.10 1.48 0.59
N PHE A 219 -3.99 1.86 -0.31
CA PHE A 219 -4.95 2.93 -0.07
C PHE A 219 -6.32 2.33 0.20
N ASP A 220 -6.88 2.58 1.39
CA ASP A 220 -8.24 2.15 1.73
C ASP A 220 -9.26 2.95 0.91
N LEU A 221 -9.95 2.27 0.01
CA LEU A 221 -10.89 2.86 -0.92
C LEU A 221 -12.34 2.89 -0.40
N THR A 222 -12.59 2.51 0.83
CA THR A 222 -13.95 2.46 1.38
C THR A 222 -14.67 3.81 1.25
N SER A 223 -13.93 4.92 1.40
CA SER A 223 -14.49 6.27 1.36
C SER A 223 -14.75 6.83 -0.04
N ILE A 224 -14.25 6.18 -1.11
CA ILE A 224 -14.46 6.69 -2.48
C ILE A 224 -15.74 6.18 -3.11
N VAL A 225 -16.36 5.13 -2.56
CA VAL A 225 -17.62 4.60 -3.07
C VAL A 225 -18.76 5.50 -2.63
N PRO A 226 -19.56 6.03 -3.55
CA PRO A 226 -20.70 6.88 -3.22
C PRO A 226 -21.72 6.14 -2.35
N GLU A 227 -22.41 6.88 -1.48
CA GLU A 227 -23.44 6.32 -0.62
C GLU A 227 -24.52 5.59 -1.43
N GLY A 228 -24.87 4.38 -1.00
CA GLY A 228 -25.87 3.53 -1.68
C GLY A 228 -25.35 2.75 -2.87
N GLN A 229 -24.08 2.90 -3.23
CA GLN A 229 -23.43 2.09 -4.26
C GLN A 229 -22.53 1.03 -3.62
N THR A 230 -22.33 -0.08 -4.34
CA THR A 230 -21.42 -1.16 -3.93
C THR A 230 -20.17 -1.24 -4.82
N SER A 231 -20.17 -0.53 -5.93
CA SER A 231 -19.04 -0.49 -6.85
C SER A 231 -18.95 0.86 -7.55
N VAL A 232 -17.75 1.20 -7.98
CA VAL A 232 -17.48 2.43 -8.71
C VAL A 232 -16.35 2.22 -9.72
N PRO A 233 -16.48 2.72 -10.96
CA PRO A 233 -15.36 2.80 -11.88
C PRO A 233 -14.29 3.74 -11.32
N VAL A 234 -13.04 3.32 -11.33
CA VAL A 234 -11.90 4.11 -10.84
C VAL A 234 -10.89 4.27 -11.95
N LYS A 235 -10.40 5.49 -12.11
CA LYS A 235 -9.28 5.80 -13.00
C LYS A 235 -8.11 6.31 -12.16
N LEU A 236 -7.01 5.55 -12.18
CA LEU A 236 -5.76 5.87 -11.52
C LEU A 236 -4.87 6.66 -12.49
N LEU A 237 -4.36 7.80 -12.04
CA LEU A 237 -3.44 8.66 -12.77
C LEU A 237 -2.14 8.80 -11.99
N TRP A 238 -1.01 8.88 -12.70
CA TRP A 238 0.29 9.20 -12.10
C TRP A 238 1.27 9.75 -13.12
N THR A 239 2.34 10.34 -12.63
CA THR A 239 3.48 10.77 -13.46
C THR A 239 4.67 9.90 -13.11
N GLU A 240 5.37 9.36 -14.10
CA GLU A 240 6.58 8.57 -13.89
C GLU A 240 7.80 9.16 -14.62
N TYR A 241 8.97 8.75 -14.20
CA TYR A 241 10.19 9.02 -14.94
C TYR A 241 10.15 8.27 -16.27
N GLY A 242 10.56 8.94 -17.35
CA GLY A 242 10.73 8.35 -18.66
C GLY A 242 11.98 7.45 -18.73
N LYS A 243 12.54 7.32 -19.92
CA LYS A 243 13.78 6.54 -20.10
C LYS A 243 14.96 7.09 -19.31
N ASN A 244 14.92 8.37 -19.01
CA ASN A 244 15.87 9.07 -18.14
C ASN A 244 15.10 9.80 -17.04
N THR A 245 15.75 10.10 -15.92
CA THR A 245 15.15 10.92 -14.84
C THR A 245 14.90 12.38 -15.23
N SER A 246 15.36 12.81 -16.41
CA SER A 246 15.11 14.15 -16.95
C SER A 246 13.77 14.28 -17.71
N GLU A 247 13.13 13.18 -18.02
CA GLU A 247 11.86 13.15 -18.75
C GLU A 247 10.78 12.58 -17.85
N THR A 248 9.57 13.06 -18.02
CA THR A 248 8.40 12.52 -17.32
C THR A 248 7.30 12.10 -18.29
N VAL A 249 6.55 11.08 -17.92
CA VAL A 249 5.45 10.54 -18.71
C VAL A 249 4.23 10.40 -17.83
N ASN A 250 3.10 10.97 -18.26
CA ASN A 250 1.83 10.74 -17.61
C ASN A 250 1.30 9.35 -17.96
N ARG A 251 0.85 8.65 -16.96
CA ARG A 251 0.29 7.29 -17.07
C ARG A 251 -1.11 7.25 -16.49
N GLU A 252 -1.86 6.30 -16.95
CA GLU A 252 -3.20 6.01 -16.44
C GLU A 252 -3.49 4.51 -16.50
N ASP A 253 -4.32 4.07 -15.55
CA ASP A 253 -4.92 2.74 -15.55
C ASP A 253 -6.36 2.85 -15.03
N SER A 254 -7.20 1.86 -15.29
CA SER A 254 -8.60 1.93 -14.91
C SER A 254 -9.19 0.56 -14.60
N GLY A 255 -10.16 0.56 -13.68
CA GLY A 255 -10.87 -0.65 -13.30
C GLY A 255 -12.15 -0.33 -12.55
N THR A 256 -12.89 -1.35 -12.19
CA THR A 256 -14.07 -1.23 -11.34
C THR A 256 -13.72 -1.72 -9.95
N TYR A 257 -13.73 -0.81 -8.98
CA TYR A 257 -13.61 -1.17 -7.57
C TYR A 257 -14.98 -1.57 -7.03
N THR A 258 -15.03 -2.72 -6.37
CA THR A 258 -16.23 -3.21 -5.69
C THR A 258 -15.97 -3.25 -4.20
N LEU A 259 -16.83 -2.54 -3.44
CA LEU A 259 -16.82 -2.59 -1.99
C LEU A 259 -17.28 -3.99 -1.57
N LYS A 260 -16.34 -4.81 -1.17
CA LYS A 260 -16.66 -6.11 -0.58
C LYS A 260 -17.18 -5.86 0.82
N ASN A 261 -18.43 -6.15 1.08
CA ASN A 261 -18.85 -6.43 2.45
C ASN A 261 -17.92 -7.53 2.95
N THR A 262 -17.33 -7.34 4.12
CA THR A 262 -16.38 -8.26 4.73
C THR A 262 -16.90 -9.67 4.59
N GLY A 263 -16.51 -10.31 3.50
CA GLY A 263 -16.94 -11.65 3.28
C GLY A 263 -17.42 -12.03 1.88
N GLU A 264 -17.80 -11.17 0.96
CA GLU A 264 -18.19 -11.57 -0.39
C GLU A 264 -17.06 -11.40 -1.40
N THR A 265 -16.81 -12.44 -2.19
CA THR A 265 -15.88 -12.43 -3.31
C THR A 265 -16.43 -11.63 -4.49
N GLY A 266 -16.51 -10.30 -4.37
CA GLY A 266 -16.78 -9.44 -5.52
C GLY A 266 -15.57 -9.46 -6.46
N GLU A 267 -15.78 -9.70 -7.74
CA GLU A 267 -14.71 -9.59 -8.74
C GLU A 267 -14.41 -8.11 -8.98
N ASN A 268 -13.22 -7.66 -8.60
CA ASN A 268 -12.67 -6.38 -9.06
C ASN A 268 -12.18 -6.56 -10.49
N LYS A 269 -12.71 -5.75 -11.42
CA LYS A 269 -12.36 -5.82 -12.84
C LYS A 269 -11.43 -4.66 -13.19
N GLY A 270 -10.37 -4.96 -13.93
CA GLY A 270 -9.35 -3.98 -14.31
C GLY A 270 -8.26 -3.80 -13.25
N LEU A 271 -7.33 -2.84 -13.46
CA LEU A 271 -6.14 -2.64 -12.64
C LEU A 271 -5.50 -3.99 -12.29
N ASN A 272 -4.87 -4.64 -13.26
CA ASN A 272 -4.21 -5.95 -13.15
C ASN A 272 -4.92 -6.90 -12.18
N GLN A 273 -5.92 -7.61 -12.67
CA GLN A 273 -6.81 -8.50 -11.90
C GLN A 273 -6.13 -9.16 -10.71
N ASP A 274 -6.71 -8.88 -9.55
CA ASP A 274 -6.51 -9.52 -8.24
C ASP A 274 -5.25 -10.42 -8.13
N LYS A 275 -4.12 -9.82 -7.77
CA LYS A 275 -2.89 -10.56 -7.43
C LYS A 275 -2.90 -11.06 -5.98
N SER A 276 -4.07 -11.32 -5.40
CA SER A 276 -4.18 -12.26 -4.28
C SER A 276 -3.70 -13.67 -4.66
N LYS A 277 -3.22 -13.81 -5.91
CA LYS A 277 -2.53 -15.00 -6.36
C LYS A 277 -1.25 -15.16 -5.56
N MET A 278 -1.19 -16.27 -4.88
CA MET A 278 0.02 -16.83 -4.34
C MET A 278 1.09 -16.82 -5.44
N VAL A 279 2.10 -15.95 -5.31
CA VAL A 279 3.24 -15.93 -6.23
C VAL A 279 4.25 -16.94 -5.70
N ALA A 280 4.60 -17.93 -6.51
CA ALA A 280 5.66 -18.86 -6.13
C ALA A 280 7.01 -18.15 -6.11
N THR A 281 7.88 -18.49 -5.18
CA THR A 281 9.18 -17.84 -4.92
C THR A 281 10.16 -17.82 -6.09
N GLU A 282 9.92 -18.56 -7.15
CA GLU A 282 10.77 -18.53 -8.34
C GLU A 282 10.83 -17.16 -9.03
N GLU A 283 9.80 -16.31 -8.86
CA GLU A 283 9.83 -14.94 -9.41
C GLU A 283 10.54 -13.91 -8.50
N VAL A 284 10.85 -14.27 -7.26
CA VAL A 284 11.51 -13.36 -6.32
C VAL A 284 13.04 -13.40 -6.47
N SER A 285 13.59 -14.45 -7.09
CA SER A 285 15.05 -14.60 -7.26
C SER A 285 15.67 -13.62 -8.25
N GLU A 286 14.89 -12.91 -9.08
CA GLU A 286 15.40 -11.87 -9.98
C GLU A 286 15.46 -10.46 -9.35
N CYS A 287 15.18 -10.36 -8.05
CA CYS A 287 15.23 -9.10 -7.30
C CYS A 287 16.56 -8.88 -6.57
N VAL A 288 17.61 -9.60 -6.92
CA VAL A 288 18.96 -9.36 -6.39
C VAL A 288 19.71 -8.41 -7.32
N ILE A 289 19.86 -7.20 -6.85
CA ILE A 289 20.96 -6.23 -7.04
C ILE A 289 21.79 -6.40 -8.35
N GLU A 290 21.63 -5.49 -9.29
CA GLU A 290 22.71 -4.90 -10.06
C GLU A 290 22.85 -3.41 -9.71
#